data_a7b01f9c31092c1907f32cce9edcad56
#
_entry.id   a7b01f9c31092c1907f32cce9edcad56
#
_cell.length_a   1.000
_cell.length_b   1.000
_cell.length_c   1.000
_cell.angle_alpha   90.00
_cell.angle_beta   90.00
_cell.angle_gamma   90.00
#
_symmetry.space_group_name_H-M   'P 1'
#
loop_
_entity.id
_entity.type
_entity.pdbx_description
1 polymer ?
#
loop_
_entity_poly.entity_id
_entity_poly.type
_entity_poly.pdbx_seq_one_letter_code
_entity_poly.pdbx_strand_id
1 'polypeptide(L)' 'MADKKTVLSEQQRRYLVEKMWLNFYNDHLLKEGIITETQHRKMQAMISSRTLAALS' A
#
# COMPACT_ATOMS: atom_id res chain seq x y z
N MET A 1 -7.28 -10.10 -24.90
CA MET A 1 -7.73 -10.10 -24.51
C MET A 1 -7.89 -9.28 -23.48
N ALA A 2 -8.40 -9.51 -22.77
CA ALA A 2 -8.69 -8.74 -21.69
C ALA A 2 -7.56 -8.00 -21.21
N ASP A 3 -6.52 -8.51 -21.41
CA ASP A 3 -5.44 -7.85 -20.92
C ASP A 3 -5.31 -6.48 -21.30
N LYS A 4 -5.80 -6.09 -22.34
CA LYS A 4 -5.60 -4.78 -22.68
C LYS A 4 -6.30 -3.95 -21.77
N LYS A 5 -7.29 -4.35 -21.14
CA LYS A 5 -7.93 -3.51 -20.30
C LYS A 5 -7.11 -3.38 -19.16
N THR A 6 -6.21 -4.17 -18.88
CA THR A 6 -5.42 -4.03 -17.75
C THR A 6 -4.43 -3.07 -18.04
N VAL A 7 -4.68 -1.91 -17.86
CA VAL A 7 -3.77 -0.89 -18.16
C VAL A 7 -2.68 -0.70 -17.17
N LEU A 8 -2.65 -1.42 -16.12
CA LEU A 8 -1.58 -1.25 -15.15
C LEU A 8 -0.33 -1.96 -15.64
N SER A 9 0.80 -1.27 -15.62
CA SER A 9 2.05 -1.87 -15.99
C SER A 9 2.45 -2.81 -14.88
N GLU A 10 3.44 -3.64 -15.13
CA GLU A 10 3.91 -4.56 -14.15
C GLU A 10 4.44 -3.84 -12.93
N GLN A 11 5.09 -2.73 -13.13
CA GLN A 11 5.62 -1.95 -12.04
C GLN A 11 4.49 -1.39 -11.20
N GLN A 12 3.42 -0.92 -11.83
CA GLN A 12 2.28 -0.39 -11.10
C GLN A 12 1.59 -1.49 -10.32
N ARG A 13 1.52 -2.68 -10.87
CA ARG A 13 0.93 -3.79 -10.17
C ARG A 13 1.75 -4.13 -8.93
N ARG A 14 3.05 -4.03 -9.03
CA ARG A 14 3.91 -4.31 -7.90
C ARG A 14 3.67 -3.32 -6.78
N TYR A 15 3.47 -2.06 -7.11
CA TYR A 15 3.21 -1.07 -6.10
C TYR A 15 1.89 -1.33 -5.39
N LEU A 16 0.90 -1.83 -6.10
CA LEU A 16 -0.37 -2.15 -5.47
C LEU A 16 -0.23 -3.33 -4.52
N VAL A 17 0.52 -4.34 -4.93
CA VAL A 17 0.76 -5.50 -4.08
C VAL A 17 1.56 -5.07 -2.85
N GLU A 18 2.56 -4.22 -3.06
CA GLU A 18 3.37 -3.72 -1.98
C GLU A 18 2.52 -2.97 -0.98
N LYS A 19 1.57 -2.16 -1.48
CA LYS A 19 0.68 -1.42 -0.62
C LYS A 19 -0.14 -2.38 0.25
N MET A 20 -0.61 -3.48 -0.31
CA MET A 20 -1.37 -4.46 0.43
C MET A 20 -0.53 -5.06 1.56
N TRP A 21 0.70 -5.44 1.24
CA TRP A 21 1.58 -6.03 2.24
C TRP A 21 1.93 -5.04 3.34
N LEU A 22 2.22 -3.80 2.93
CA LEU A 22 2.60 -2.79 3.91
C LEU A 22 1.42 -2.45 4.81
N ASN A 23 0.22 -2.36 4.27
CA ASN A 23 -0.95 -2.09 5.08
C ASN A 23 -1.24 -3.24 6.03
N PHE A 24 -1.07 -4.47 5.56
CA PHE A 24 -1.29 -5.63 6.38
C PHE A 24 -0.28 -5.64 7.55
N TYR A 25 0.96 -5.37 7.24
CA TYR A 25 2.01 -5.35 8.25
C TYR A 25 1.77 -4.21 9.24
N ASN A 26 1.39 -3.05 8.74
CA ASN A 26 1.11 -1.90 9.57
C ASN A 26 -0.04 -2.19 10.54
N ASP A 27 -1.09 -2.85 10.04
CA ASP A 27 -2.22 -3.22 10.87
C ASP A 27 -1.78 -4.24 11.92
N HIS A 28 -0.90 -5.14 11.55
CA HIS A 28 -0.40 -6.14 12.46
C HIS A 28 0.38 -5.48 13.60
N LEU A 29 1.21 -4.50 13.28
CA LEU A 29 1.98 -3.81 14.29
C LEU A 29 1.07 -3.08 15.27
N LEU A 30 -0.01 -2.50 14.77
CA LEU A 30 -0.94 -1.82 15.63
C LEU A 30 -1.65 -2.83 16.54
N LYS A 31 -2.05 -3.94 15.97
CA LYS A 31 -2.76 -4.95 16.71
C LYS A 31 -1.89 -5.53 17.81
N GLU A 32 -0.59 -5.68 17.55
CA GLU A 32 0.33 -6.22 18.53
C GLU A 32 0.79 -5.15 19.54
N GLY A 33 0.36 -3.93 19.33
CA GLY A 33 0.74 -2.87 20.26
C GLY A 33 2.15 -2.35 20.08
N ILE A 34 2.77 -2.66 18.94
CA ILE A 34 4.13 -2.20 18.72
C ILE A 34 4.15 -0.75 18.29
N ILE A 35 3.11 -0.30 17.61
CA ILE A 35 3.00 1.10 17.23
C ILE A 35 1.69 1.66 17.73
N THR A 36 1.58 2.97 17.82
CA THR A 36 0.37 3.61 18.29
C THR A 36 -0.55 3.87 17.12
N GLU A 37 -1.79 4.24 17.43
CA GLU A 37 -2.75 4.56 16.38
C GLU A 37 -2.28 5.73 15.55
N THR A 38 -1.65 6.71 16.17
CA THR A 38 -1.14 7.86 15.45
C THR A 38 -0.05 7.43 14.46
N GLN A 39 0.83 6.54 14.89
CA GLN A 39 1.88 6.05 14.01
C GLN A 39 1.29 5.22 12.90
N HIS A 40 0.26 4.44 13.19
CA HIS A 40 -0.43 3.63 12.20
C HIS A 40 -1.02 4.53 11.11
N ARG A 41 -1.65 5.63 11.50
CA ARG A 41 -2.24 6.55 10.53
C ARG A 41 -1.19 7.21 9.67
N LYS A 42 -0.08 7.60 10.28
CA LYS A 42 0.99 8.24 9.54
C LYS A 42 1.55 7.28 8.50
N MET A 43 1.76 6.04 8.89
CA MET A 43 2.29 5.05 7.98
C MET A 43 1.31 4.80 6.84
N GLN A 44 0.02 4.74 7.17
CA GLN A 44 -0.99 4.51 6.17
C GLN A 44 -1.01 5.63 5.13
N ALA A 45 -0.87 6.86 5.60
CA ALA A 45 -0.84 8.01 4.71
C ALA A 45 0.38 7.96 3.80
N MET A 46 1.53 7.57 4.34
CA MET A 46 2.74 7.47 3.55
C MET A 46 2.64 6.37 2.51
N ILE A 47 2.08 5.23 2.88
CA ILE A 47 1.92 4.13 1.96
C ILE A 47 0.99 4.52 0.83
N SER A 48 -0.12 5.17 1.14
CA SER A 48 -1.07 5.60 0.13
C SER A 48 -0.47 6.64 -0.80
N SER A 49 0.25 7.58 -0.23
CA SER A 49 0.86 8.63 -1.01
C SER A 49 1.87 8.06 -2.00
N ARG A 50 2.67 7.12 -1.54
CA ARG A 50 3.67 6.49 -2.40
C ARG A 50 3.00 5.74 -3.54
N THR A 51 1.91 5.02 -3.24
CA THR A 51 1.22 4.26 -4.26
C THR A 51 0.55 5.18 -5.27
N LEU A 52 -0.05 6.27 -4.81
CA LEU A 52 -0.68 7.20 -5.71
C LEU A 52 0.35 7.85 -6.62
N ALA A 53 1.50 8.20 -6.10
CA ALA A 53 2.54 8.79 -6.90
C ALA A 53 3.03 7.81 -7.96
N ALA A 54 3.11 6.54 -7.62
CA ALA A 54 3.55 5.54 -8.57
C ALA A 54 2.52 5.30 -9.66
N LEU A 55 1.24 5.46 -9.35
CA LEU A 55 0.19 5.24 -10.32
C LEU A 55 -0.12 6.48 -11.14
N SER A 56 0.38 7.63 -10.75
CA SER A 56 0.18 8.84 -11.52
C SER A 56 1.11 8.88 -12.69
#